data_d702412fe4dcb9d8d10bfec17177bc2b
#
_entry.id   d702412fe4dcb9d8d10bfec17177bc2b
#
_cell.length_a   1.000
_cell.length_b   1.000
_cell.length_c   1.000
_cell.angle_alpha   90.00
_cell.angle_beta   90.00
_cell.angle_gamma   90.00
#
_symmetry.space_group_name_H-M   'P 1'
#
loop_
_entity.id
_entity.type
_entity.pdbx_description
1 polymer ?
#
loop_
_entity_poly.entity_id
_entity_poly.type
_entity_poly.pdbx_seq_one_letter_code
_entity_poly.pdbx_strand_id
1 'polypeptide(L)'
;MKVSLVSIKKLIAINNLKKVTNPIVFDRGGIPTADGLLSTELCGLTTSERKETYTYIDLHGNFLHPKTYKDFKRLDRRIDNIIAGTKNYIIDEEGNIVEDEENGQTGLDFLYKNWNKIKFKRNNSNARNERINMMESYPRDVHFTHYWIVAPAFYRDVNFKNYEGGKLSHNELTDKYAKLLKMANMLESVNFDFMMYNTQYMIQQSLVDIYDFLKGKQEKKTGAIRKSLLGKSVDYGARSVITAPRFNFNYKNMTSFKYTGVPIAQACSLFFPFLMYYLKRWFAEKDNELNGYYDGKKIYNLRDYYDEKKLKDQIDKFMFSYTERFDLVAIPFEDKDGNKAYLKFEGIDKDGNKVERDLTWCDIIYQSIYDATLDKHVWITRYPLIDYFGTFPTRISILTTIDTDYMKIGNTEYKTYPHIDLSYSKSKISTYFLDTITISNVYLAGLGGDYDGDQVTIKSVFSQEANAECEKIMHSVSSILNICGDNVRKTTNEGIQTIYMLTRFAEE
;
A
#
# COMPACT_ATOMS: atom_id res chain seq x y z
N MET A 1 -3.73 -8.24 32.79
CA MET A 1 -2.40 -7.61 32.84
C MET A 1 -2.62 -6.11 32.97
N LYS A 2 -2.30 -5.50 34.12
CA LYS A 2 -2.38 -4.04 34.25
C LYS A 2 -1.17 -3.44 33.54
N VAL A 3 -1.39 -2.68 32.47
CA VAL A 3 -0.33 -1.94 31.81
C VAL A 3 0.07 -0.79 32.72
N SER A 4 1.30 -0.80 33.18
CA SER A 4 1.87 0.31 33.94
C SER A 4 2.14 1.47 32.99
N LEU A 5 1.43 2.58 33.16
CA LEU A 5 1.71 3.81 32.42
C LEU A 5 2.98 4.45 32.96
N VAL A 6 3.94 4.71 32.08
CA VAL A 6 5.21 5.35 32.50
C VAL A 6 4.99 6.85 32.58
N SER A 7 5.34 7.42 33.75
CA SER A 7 5.29 8.87 33.97
C SER A 7 6.30 9.60 33.09
N ILE A 8 5.87 10.65 32.38
CA ILE A 8 6.75 11.48 31.54
C ILE A 8 7.92 12.05 32.36
N LYS A 9 7.68 12.47 33.59
CA LYS A 9 8.72 12.95 34.50
C LYS A 9 9.82 11.90 34.75
N LYS A 10 9.43 10.63 34.91
CA LYS A 10 10.38 9.51 35.03
C LYS A 10 11.14 9.26 33.73
N LEU A 11 10.48 9.34 32.56
CA LEU A 11 11.14 9.19 31.26
C LEU A 11 12.20 10.25 31.02
N ILE A 12 11.90 11.51 31.34
CA ILE A 12 12.84 12.63 31.26
C ILE A 12 14.07 12.37 32.12
N ALA A 13 13.87 11.94 33.36
CA ALA A 13 14.96 11.71 34.31
C ALA A 13 15.82 10.49 33.91
N ILE A 14 15.20 9.36 33.53
CA ILE A 14 15.92 8.13 33.16
C ILE A 14 16.75 8.31 31.89
N ASN A 15 16.19 8.99 30.88
CA ASN A 15 16.83 9.14 29.58
C ASN A 15 17.60 10.46 29.46
N ASN A 16 17.66 11.28 30.47
CA ASN A 16 18.31 12.59 30.50
C ASN A 16 17.90 13.46 29.28
N LEU A 17 16.58 13.54 29.04
CA LEU A 17 16.06 14.27 27.89
C LEU A 17 16.32 15.76 28.01
N LYS A 18 16.66 16.40 26.92
CA LYS A 18 16.94 17.85 26.86
C LYS A 18 15.67 18.65 26.62
N LYS A 19 15.57 19.83 27.26
CA LYS A 19 14.45 20.77 27.13
C LYS A 19 14.60 21.59 25.84
N VAL A 20 13.53 21.73 25.07
CA VAL A 20 13.42 22.66 23.94
C VAL A 20 12.85 23.96 24.47
N THR A 21 13.51 25.10 24.16
CA THR A 21 13.09 26.41 24.65
C THR A 21 12.79 27.41 23.52
N ASN A 22 13.45 27.26 22.37
CA ASN A 22 13.30 28.20 21.27
C ASN A 22 12.18 27.76 20.29
N PRO A 23 11.09 28.54 20.15
CA PRO A 23 9.98 28.24 19.23
C PRO A 23 10.29 28.53 17.77
N ILE A 24 11.38 29.23 17.47
CA ILE A 24 11.83 29.51 16.10
C ILE A 24 12.59 28.26 15.62
N VAL A 25 12.20 27.74 14.46
CA VAL A 25 12.78 26.48 13.94
C VAL A 25 14.08 26.75 13.18
N PHE A 26 14.09 27.80 12.36
CA PHE A 26 15.25 28.22 11.58
C PHE A 26 15.51 29.73 11.77
N ASP A 27 16.76 30.10 11.79
CA ASP A 27 17.19 31.50 11.72
C ASP A 27 16.99 32.09 10.30
N ARG A 28 17.39 33.34 10.11
CA ARG A 28 17.30 34.03 8.79
C ARG A 28 18.21 33.40 7.73
N GLY A 29 19.22 32.66 8.12
CA GLY A 29 20.15 31.93 7.26
C GLY A 29 19.71 30.53 6.89
N GLY A 30 18.54 30.06 7.41
CA GLY A 30 18.04 28.70 7.19
C GLY A 30 18.77 27.65 8.03
N ILE A 31 19.50 28.06 9.08
CA ILE A 31 20.18 27.18 10.01
C ILE A 31 19.23 26.86 11.17
N PRO A 32 19.16 25.60 11.64
CA PRO A 32 18.37 25.25 12.82
C PRO A 32 18.82 26.09 14.04
N THR A 33 17.85 26.73 14.70
CA THR A 33 18.16 27.59 15.87
C THR A 33 18.70 26.79 17.03
N ALA A 34 19.60 27.38 17.80
CA ALA A 34 20.05 26.81 19.06
C ALA A 34 18.84 26.62 20.00
N ASP A 35 18.82 25.53 20.77
CA ASP A 35 17.73 25.10 21.67
C ASP A 35 16.36 24.99 21.02
N GLY A 36 16.32 24.97 19.66
CA GLY A 36 15.13 24.82 18.85
C GLY A 36 14.74 23.37 18.56
N LEU A 37 13.56 23.20 17.97
CA LEU A 37 12.99 21.89 17.66
C LEU A 37 13.84 21.01 16.73
N LEU A 38 14.67 21.59 15.86
CA LEU A 38 15.57 20.89 14.95
C LEU A 38 17.05 21.10 15.26
N SER A 39 17.37 21.70 16.40
CA SER A 39 18.75 21.93 16.85
C SER A 39 19.60 20.67 16.79
N THR A 40 20.81 20.78 16.25
CA THR A 40 21.76 19.66 16.20
C THR A 40 22.29 19.30 17.57
N GLU A 41 22.37 20.26 18.48
CA GLU A 41 22.81 20.05 19.87
C GLU A 41 21.82 19.25 20.71
N LEU A 42 20.50 19.44 20.42
CA LEU A 42 19.42 18.76 21.12
C LEU A 42 19.05 17.43 20.46
N CYS A 43 19.08 17.36 19.12
CA CYS A 43 18.53 16.25 18.34
C CYS A 43 19.60 15.32 17.75
N GLY A 44 20.90 15.72 17.86
CA GLY A 44 22.01 14.98 17.24
C GLY A 44 22.35 15.42 15.82
N LEU A 45 23.56 15.07 15.38
CA LEU A 45 24.10 15.38 14.05
C LEU A 45 23.88 14.25 13.05
N THR A 46 24.02 13.01 13.50
CA THR A 46 23.91 11.84 12.63
C THR A 46 22.45 11.38 12.47
N THR A 47 22.16 10.69 11.37
CA THR A 47 20.82 10.12 11.11
C THR A 47 20.39 9.16 12.23
N SER A 48 21.31 8.41 12.81
CA SER A 48 21.02 7.48 13.92
C SER A 48 20.60 8.25 15.17
N GLU A 49 21.41 9.24 15.58
CA GLU A 49 21.06 10.09 16.72
C GLU A 49 19.71 10.79 16.53
N ARG A 50 19.46 11.35 15.34
CA ARG A 50 18.20 12.04 15.03
C ARG A 50 16.98 11.12 15.03
N LYS A 51 17.15 9.80 14.87
CA LYS A 51 16.08 8.78 15.00
C LYS A 51 15.76 8.42 16.45
N GLU A 52 16.73 8.48 17.31
CA GLU A 52 16.65 7.93 18.67
C GLU A 52 16.50 9.01 19.73
N THR A 53 16.91 10.26 19.44
CA THR A 53 16.91 11.34 20.42
C THR A 53 15.54 12.00 20.53
N TYR A 54 14.92 11.82 21.69
CA TYR A 54 13.72 12.53 22.14
C TYR A 54 14.11 13.78 22.93
N THR A 55 13.25 14.79 22.85
CA THR A 55 13.36 16.02 23.64
C THR A 55 12.02 16.29 24.32
N TYR A 56 11.93 17.33 25.15
CA TYR A 56 10.67 17.67 25.77
C TYR A 56 10.41 19.18 25.83
N ILE A 57 9.14 19.54 25.92
CA ILE A 57 8.64 20.90 26.16
C ILE A 57 8.11 20.96 27.57
N ASP A 58 8.47 22.00 28.32
CA ASP A 58 7.89 22.36 29.61
C ASP A 58 6.62 23.18 29.34
N LEU A 59 5.51 22.77 29.91
CA LEU A 59 4.21 23.41 29.71
C LEU A 59 3.91 24.52 30.73
N HIS A 60 4.78 24.68 31.72
CA HIS A 60 4.63 25.65 32.82
C HIS A 60 3.30 25.55 33.59
N GLY A 61 2.71 24.34 33.64
CA GLY A 61 1.46 24.07 34.34
C GLY A 61 1.03 22.61 34.26
N ASN A 62 0.01 22.23 35.02
CA ASN A 62 -0.55 20.87 34.97
C ASN A 62 -1.70 20.81 34.00
N PHE A 63 -1.50 20.20 32.83
CA PHE A 63 -2.50 20.03 31.78
C PHE A 63 -3.09 18.63 31.77
N LEU A 64 -4.35 18.50 31.39
CA LEU A 64 -4.96 17.19 31.24
C LEU A 64 -4.33 16.44 30.04
N HIS A 65 -4.01 15.19 30.25
CA HIS A 65 -3.65 14.32 29.13
C HIS A 65 -4.76 14.33 28.07
N PRO A 66 -4.48 14.44 26.77
CA PRO A 66 -5.50 14.59 25.72
C PRO A 66 -6.60 13.53 25.74
N LYS A 67 -6.26 12.29 26.07
CA LYS A 67 -7.24 11.20 26.21
C LYS A 67 -8.18 11.46 27.40
N THR A 68 -7.65 11.86 28.53
CA THR A 68 -8.41 12.19 29.75
C THR A 68 -9.32 13.39 29.49
N TYR A 69 -8.80 14.46 28.88
CA TYR A 69 -9.60 15.63 28.49
C TYR A 69 -10.80 15.26 27.61
N LYS A 70 -10.58 14.45 26.59
CA LYS A 70 -11.66 14.00 25.69
C LYS A 70 -12.70 13.14 26.39
N ASP A 71 -12.26 12.25 27.26
CA ASP A 71 -13.18 11.39 28.02
C ASP A 71 -13.96 12.20 29.04
N PHE A 72 -13.30 13.15 29.71
CA PHE A 72 -13.99 14.08 30.62
C PHE A 72 -15.03 14.92 29.89
N LYS A 73 -14.68 15.53 28.75
CA LYS A 73 -15.59 16.33 27.93
C LYS A 73 -16.84 15.54 27.48
N ARG A 74 -16.72 14.23 27.27
CA ARG A 74 -17.86 13.36 26.98
C ARG A 74 -18.70 13.01 28.19
N LEU A 75 -18.14 13.07 29.39
CA LEU A 75 -18.83 12.86 30.65
C LEU A 75 -19.50 14.15 31.15
N ASP A 76 -18.77 15.27 31.04
CA ASP A 76 -19.21 16.61 31.44
C ASP A 76 -18.60 17.70 30.55
N ARG A 77 -19.45 18.42 29.83
CA ARG A 77 -19.02 19.49 28.89
C ARG A 77 -18.54 20.76 29.57
N ARG A 78 -18.82 20.95 30.88
CA ARG A 78 -18.40 22.11 31.66
C ARG A 78 -16.89 22.26 31.75
N ILE A 79 -16.15 21.20 31.48
CA ILE A 79 -14.68 21.20 31.51
C ILE A 79 -14.07 22.31 30.61
N ASP A 80 -14.67 22.61 29.46
CA ASP A 80 -14.17 23.66 28.58
C ASP A 80 -14.26 25.02 29.24
N ASN A 81 -15.38 25.30 29.90
CA ASN A 81 -15.61 26.55 30.63
C ASN A 81 -14.67 26.68 31.83
N ILE A 82 -14.41 25.58 32.53
CA ILE A 82 -13.48 25.56 33.66
C ILE A 82 -12.06 25.87 33.19
N ILE A 83 -11.56 25.22 32.14
CA ILE A 83 -10.20 25.44 31.66
C ILE A 83 -10.04 26.86 31.07
N ALA A 84 -11.05 27.33 30.33
CA ALA A 84 -11.05 28.66 29.73
C ALA A 84 -11.31 29.80 30.74
N GLY A 85 -11.65 29.49 32.00
CA GLY A 85 -11.91 30.48 33.04
C GLY A 85 -13.16 31.33 32.78
N THR A 86 -14.13 30.81 32.02
CA THR A 86 -15.33 31.57 31.65
C THR A 86 -16.41 31.56 32.72
N LYS A 87 -16.38 30.57 33.61
CA LYS A 87 -17.31 30.38 34.71
C LYS A 87 -16.63 29.77 35.89
N ASN A 88 -17.10 30.05 37.10
CA ASN A 88 -16.61 29.53 38.36
C ASN A 88 -17.43 28.32 38.80
N TYR A 89 -16.78 27.35 39.46
CA TYR A 89 -17.41 26.12 39.88
C TYR A 89 -16.94 25.69 41.28
N ILE A 90 -17.81 24.99 41.99
CA ILE A 90 -17.50 24.24 43.23
C ILE A 90 -17.76 22.76 43.03
N ILE A 91 -17.25 21.93 43.90
CA ILE A 91 -17.57 20.51 43.96
C ILE A 91 -18.42 20.28 45.21
N ASP A 92 -19.66 19.82 45.00
CA ASP A 92 -20.59 19.52 46.05
C ASP A 92 -20.16 18.27 46.88
N GLU A 93 -20.87 17.98 47.98
CA GLU A 93 -20.60 16.83 48.84
C GLU A 93 -20.76 15.49 48.11
N GLU A 94 -21.58 15.46 47.05
CA GLU A 94 -21.78 14.25 46.23
C GLU A 94 -20.66 14.05 45.17
N GLY A 95 -19.82 15.06 44.96
CA GLY A 95 -18.75 15.06 43.99
C GLY A 95 -19.15 15.58 42.60
N ASN A 96 -20.32 16.23 42.47
CA ASN A 96 -20.74 16.85 41.20
C ASN A 96 -20.13 18.26 41.08
N ILE A 97 -19.81 18.65 39.87
CA ILE A 97 -19.37 20.00 39.53
C ILE A 97 -20.62 20.89 39.47
N VAL A 98 -20.69 21.94 40.27
CA VAL A 98 -21.82 22.90 40.30
C VAL A 98 -21.30 24.31 40.04
N GLU A 99 -22.04 25.08 39.26
CA GLU A 99 -21.71 26.49 38.97
C GLU A 99 -22.02 27.36 40.20
N ASP A 100 -21.03 28.13 40.64
CA ASP A 100 -21.15 29.08 41.75
C ASP A 100 -20.29 30.30 41.42
N GLU A 101 -20.93 31.43 41.23
CA GLU A 101 -20.26 32.69 40.85
C GLU A 101 -19.56 33.37 42.04
N GLU A 102 -20.06 33.17 43.28
CA GLU A 102 -19.55 33.84 44.45
C GLU A 102 -18.36 33.12 45.12
N ASN A 103 -18.46 31.80 45.32
CA ASN A 103 -17.46 31.00 46.01
C ASN A 103 -16.69 30.03 45.10
N GLY A 104 -17.03 30.03 43.79
CA GLY A 104 -16.48 29.14 42.83
C GLY A 104 -15.03 29.45 42.43
N GLN A 105 -14.33 28.44 41.99
CA GLN A 105 -13.00 28.54 41.40
C GLN A 105 -13.00 28.01 39.99
N THR A 106 -11.96 28.35 39.23
CA THR A 106 -11.85 27.96 37.83
C THR A 106 -10.41 27.59 37.44
N GLY A 107 -10.20 27.15 36.20
CA GLY A 107 -8.88 26.83 35.69
C GLY A 107 -8.41 25.40 35.98
N LEU A 108 -7.25 25.08 35.41
CA LEU A 108 -6.63 23.76 35.55
C LEU A 108 -6.20 23.44 36.99
N ASP A 109 -5.80 24.45 37.75
CA ASP A 109 -5.42 24.28 39.16
C ASP A 109 -6.59 23.87 40.02
N PHE A 110 -7.78 24.41 39.77
CA PHE A 110 -9.01 23.96 40.42
C PHE A 110 -9.28 22.48 40.15
N LEU A 111 -9.20 22.05 38.87
CA LEU A 111 -9.36 20.63 38.51
C LEU A 111 -8.29 19.74 39.13
N TYR A 112 -7.03 20.18 39.15
CA TYR A 112 -5.92 19.41 39.72
C TYR A 112 -6.08 19.20 41.22
N LYS A 113 -6.43 20.26 41.96
CA LYS A 113 -6.61 20.20 43.43
C LYS A 113 -7.79 19.33 43.84
N ASN A 114 -8.88 19.39 43.07
CA ASN A 114 -10.13 18.73 43.39
C ASN A 114 -10.37 17.42 42.64
N TRP A 115 -9.42 16.92 41.84
CA TRP A 115 -9.56 15.75 41.00
C TRP A 115 -10.16 14.54 41.69
N ASN A 116 -9.67 14.21 42.89
CA ASN A 116 -10.09 13.04 43.66
C ASN A 116 -11.51 13.16 44.24
N LYS A 117 -12.07 14.38 44.28
CA LYS A 117 -13.43 14.64 44.75
C LYS A 117 -14.47 14.50 43.69
N ILE A 118 -14.09 14.64 42.39
CA ILE A 118 -14.99 14.60 41.26
C ILE A 118 -15.51 13.19 41.04
N LYS A 119 -16.83 13.05 40.99
CA LYS A 119 -17.51 11.76 40.70
C LYS A 119 -18.45 11.92 39.53
N PHE A 120 -18.56 10.88 38.74
CA PHE A 120 -19.46 10.84 37.56
C PHE A 120 -20.58 9.82 37.76
N LYS A 121 -21.81 10.23 37.50
CA LYS A 121 -22.99 9.31 37.57
C LYS A 121 -22.91 8.26 36.46
N ARG A 122 -23.01 6.99 36.84
CA ARG A 122 -23.07 5.84 35.94
C ARG A 122 -24.47 5.70 35.35
N ASN A 123 -24.56 5.10 34.18
CA ASN A 123 -25.84 4.79 33.51
C ASN A 123 -25.72 3.46 32.75
N ASN A 124 -26.73 3.11 31.98
CA ASN A 124 -26.77 1.87 31.20
C ASN A 124 -25.81 1.83 29.99
N SER A 125 -25.06 2.91 29.71
CA SER A 125 -24.11 2.93 28.60
C SER A 125 -22.76 2.34 28.99
N ASN A 126 -22.40 1.18 28.44
CA ASN A 126 -21.09 0.56 28.66
C ASN A 126 -19.93 1.50 28.35
N ALA A 127 -20.01 2.24 27.22
CA ALA A 127 -18.96 3.17 26.83
C ALA A 127 -18.79 4.36 27.81
N ARG A 128 -19.86 4.80 28.48
CA ARG A 128 -19.77 5.80 29.54
C ARG A 128 -19.09 5.22 30.78
N ASN A 129 -19.54 4.03 31.21
CA ASN A 129 -19.03 3.37 32.40
C ASN A 129 -17.54 3.00 32.27
N GLU A 130 -17.11 2.59 31.08
CA GLU A 130 -15.69 2.36 30.79
C GLU A 130 -14.83 3.63 30.95
N ARG A 131 -15.32 4.81 30.49
CA ARG A 131 -14.60 6.07 30.69
C ARG A 131 -14.51 6.43 32.19
N ILE A 132 -15.59 6.23 32.94
CA ILE A 132 -15.60 6.47 34.39
C ILE A 132 -14.59 5.53 35.06
N ASN A 133 -14.63 4.23 34.74
CA ASN A 133 -13.69 3.26 35.26
C ASN A 133 -12.23 3.63 34.99
N MET A 134 -11.95 4.15 33.78
CA MET A 134 -10.61 4.61 33.42
C MET A 134 -10.16 5.80 34.27
N MET A 135 -11.06 6.76 34.54
CA MET A 135 -10.75 7.91 35.39
C MET A 135 -10.54 7.55 36.85
N GLU A 136 -11.30 6.59 37.37
CA GLU A 136 -11.20 6.13 38.76
C GLU A 136 -10.04 5.15 38.99
N SER A 137 -9.62 4.40 37.98
CA SER A 137 -8.60 3.36 38.10
C SER A 137 -7.17 3.86 38.18
N TYR A 138 -6.91 5.10 37.79
CA TYR A 138 -5.57 5.67 37.74
C TYR A 138 -5.46 6.85 38.72
N PRO A 139 -4.29 7.04 39.36
CA PRO A 139 -4.07 8.18 40.22
C PRO A 139 -4.03 9.49 39.43
N ARG A 140 -4.32 10.60 40.12
CA ARG A 140 -4.37 11.96 39.54
C ARG A 140 -3.17 12.27 38.62
N ASP A 141 -1.96 11.93 39.03
CA ASP A 141 -0.73 12.27 38.33
C ASP A 141 -0.57 11.57 36.97
N VAL A 142 -1.43 10.57 36.63
CA VAL A 142 -1.50 9.92 35.32
C VAL A 142 -2.40 10.73 34.37
N HIS A 143 -3.38 11.42 34.94
CA HIS A 143 -4.33 12.23 34.20
C HIS A 143 -3.81 13.60 33.81
N PHE A 144 -2.78 14.08 34.52
CA PHE A 144 -2.16 15.38 34.27
C PHE A 144 -0.72 15.24 33.81
N THR A 145 -0.30 16.14 32.93
CA THR A 145 1.07 16.24 32.43
C THR A 145 1.59 17.66 32.58
N HIS A 146 2.83 17.80 33.02
CA HIS A 146 3.55 19.06 33.14
C HIS A 146 4.53 19.23 31.95
N TYR A 147 4.88 18.14 31.31
CA TYR A 147 5.82 18.08 30.22
C TYR A 147 5.21 17.40 29.01
N TRP A 148 5.65 17.77 27.82
CA TRP A 148 5.26 17.10 26.58
C TRP A 148 6.48 16.58 25.85
N ILE A 149 6.49 15.29 25.51
CA ILE A 149 7.59 14.68 24.78
C ILE A 149 7.49 15.05 23.31
N VAL A 150 8.62 15.46 22.75
CA VAL A 150 8.79 15.81 21.35
C VAL A 150 9.38 14.61 20.62
N ALA A 151 8.73 14.18 19.56
CA ALA A 151 9.20 13.06 18.72
C ALA A 151 10.58 13.36 18.13
N PRO A 152 11.40 12.34 17.82
CA PRO A 152 12.72 12.54 17.23
C PRO A 152 12.69 13.34 15.94
N ALA A 153 13.73 14.15 15.71
CA ALA A 153 13.81 15.07 14.59
C ALA A 153 13.69 14.38 13.24
N PHE A 154 14.21 13.18 13.09
CA PHE A 154 14.14 12.40 11.85
C PHE A 154 12.72 12.23 11.30
N TYR A 155 11.72 12.03 12.17
CA TYR A 155 10.31 11.80 11.77
C TYR A 155 9.53 13.10 11.49
N ARG A 156 10.12 14.25 11.73
CA ARG A 156 9.51 15.57 11.57
C ARG A 156 10.44 16.59 10.93
N ASP A 157 11.40 16.11 10.15
CA ASP A 157 12.41 16.94 9.47
C ASP A 157 11.81 17.74 8.31
N VAL A 158 12.60 18.58 7.71
CA VAL A 158 12.23 19.48 6.61
C VAL A 158 11.79 18.68 5.39
N ASN A 159 10.77 19.15 4.70
CA ASN A 159 10.32 18.56 3.45
C ASN A 159 10.94 19.31 2.26
N PHE A 160 12.05 18.80 1.73
CA PHE A 160 12.77 19.40 0.60
C PHE A 160 11.98 19.41 -0.72
N LYS A 161 10.89 18.64 -0.83
CA LYS A 161 10.07 18.59 -2.06
C LYS A 161 9.25 19.86 -2.29
N ASN A 162 9.02 20.65 -1.26
CA ASN A 162 8.20 21.87 -1.31
C ASN A 162 9.06 23.13 -1.19
N TYR A 163 10.25 23.12 -1.80
CA TYR A 163 11.11 24.30 -1.84
C TYR A 163 10.61 25.25 -2.92
N GLU A 164 9.59 26.03 -2.61
CA GLU A 164 9.08 27.11 -3.45
C GLU A 164 9.47 28.47 -2.85
N GLY A 165 10.12 29.32 -3.62
CA GLY A 165 10.38 30.71 -3.28
C GLY A 165 11.35 30.96 -2.14
N GLY A 166 12.32 30.08 -1.86
CA GLY A 166 13.37 30.30 -0.88
C GLY A 166 12.96 30.11 0.58
N LYS A 167 11.78 29.60 0.87
CA LYS A 167 11.32 29.23 2.22
C LYS A 167 11.40 27.73 2.43
N LEU A 168 12.10 27.30 3.49
CA LEU A 168 12.08 25.92 3.94
C LEU A 168 10.68 25.58 4.48
N SER A 169 10.04 24.57 3.90
CA SER A 169 8.77 24.06 4.38
C SER A 169 9.00 23.12 5.57
N HIS A 170 8.36 23.43 6.70
CA HIS A 170 8.41 22.58 7.87
C HIS A 170 7.47 21.39 7.73
N ASN A 171 7.76 20.34 8.48
CA ASN A 171 6.81 19.26 8.68
C ASN A 171 5.66 19.74 9.59
N GLU A 172 4.42 19.37 9.27
CA GLU A 172 3.23 19.76 10.03
C GLU A 172 3.35 19.48 11.55
N LEU A 173 4.02 18.40 11.92
CA LEU A 173 4.23 18.07 13.34
C LEU A 173 5.21 19.06 14.01
N THR A 174 6.23 19.52 13.28
CA THR A 174 7.16 20.55 13.77
C THR A 174 6.45 21.87 14.01
N ASP A 175 5.54 22.28 13.09
CA ASP A 175 4.73 23.48 13.25
C ASP A 175 3.79 23.40 14.46
N LYS A 176 3.17 22.25 14.70
CA LYS A 176 2.35 22.01 15.89
C LYS A 176 3.15 22.13 17.19
N TYR A 177 4.36 21.55 17.25
CA TYR A 177 5.25 21.70 18.40
C TYR A 177 5.74 23.15 18.58
N ALA A 178 6.07 23.85 17.48
CA ALA A 178 6.47 25.26 17.57
C ALA A 178 5.33 26.15 18.10
N LYS A 179 4.09 25.90 17.67
CA LYS A 179 2.91 26.57 18.18
C LYS A 179 2.71 26.31 19.69
N LEU A 180 2.82 25.03 20.10
CA LEU A 180 2.73 24.64 21.52
C LEU A 180 3.79 25.35 22.36
N LEU A 181 5.04 25.35 21.89
CA LEU A 181 6.17 25.96 22.61
C LEU A 181 6.00 27.49 22.74
N LYS A 182 5.52 28.18 21.67
CA LYS A 182 5.19 29.60 21.75
C LYS A 182 4.19 29.89 22.86
N MET A 183 3.11 29.11 22.93
CA MET A 183 2.07 29.31 23.93
C MET A 183 2.56 28.96 25.35
N ALA A 184 3.39 27.92 25.49
CA ALA A 184 3.98 27.58 26.79
C ALA A 184 4.93 28.68 27.30
N ASN A 185 5.76 29.26 26.43
CA ASN A 185 6.61 30.40 26.78
C ASN A 185 5.80 31.67 27.10
N MET A 186 4.68 31.88 26.40
CA MET A 186 3.76 32.98 26.73
C MET A 186 3.16 32.80 28.12
N LEU A 187 2.77 31.59 28.51
CA LEU A 187 2.18 31.32 29.81
C LEU A 187 3.12 31.69 30.99
N GLU A 188 4.43 31.51 30.79
CA GLU A 188 5.44 31.90 31.77
C GLU A 188 5.50 33.41 32.03
N SER A 189 5.16 34.21 31.02
CA SER A 189 5.25 35.68 31.01
C SER A 189 3.94 36.41 31.34
N VAL A 190 2.82 35.68 31.39
CA VAL A 190 1.47 36.30 31.57
C VAL A 190 1.20 36.55 33.07
N ASN A 191 0.86 37.82 33.40
CA ASN A 191 0.54 38.26 34.76
C ASN A 191 -0.95 38.49 35.01
N PHE A 192 -1.82 38.31 34.00
CA PHE A 192 -3.27 38.58 34.13
C PHE A 192 -4.04 37.25 34.07
N ASP A 193 -4.91 37.02 35.04
CA ASP A 193 -5.67 35.76 35.18
C ASP A 193 -6.48 35.38 33.93
N PHE A 194 -7.18 36.35 33.34
CA PHE A 194 -7.98 36.08 32.15
C PHE A 194 -7.13 35.63 30.95
N MET A 195 -5.98 36.28 30.72
CA MET A 195 -5.06 35.87 29.65
C MET A 195 -4.42 34.55 29.96
N MET A 196 -4.17 34.25 31.22
CA MET A 196 -3.62 32.96 31.68
C MET A 196 -4.59 31.81 31.36
N TYR A 197 -5.85 31.90 31.74
CA TYR A 197 -6.85 30.86 31.46
C TYR A 197 -7.08 30.64 29.96
N ASN A 198 -7.14 31.70 29.17
CA ASN A 198 -7.28 31.60 27.72
C ASN A 198 -6.04 30.89 27.11
N THR A 199 -4.83 31.25 27.53
CA THR A 199 -3.59 30.60 27.09
C THR A 199 -3.55 29.13 27.51
N GLN A 200 -3.97 28.81 28.72
CA GLN A 200 -4.10 27.42 29.18
C GLN A 200 -5.08 26.62 28.31
N TYR A 201 -6.21 27.19 27.96
CA TYR A 201 -7.17 26.55 27.07
C TYR A 201 -6.57 26.29 25.68
N MET A 202 -5.86 27.27 25.11
CA MET A 202 -5.19 27.12 23.82
C MET A 202 -4.10 26.05 23.85
N ILE A 203 -3.32 25.96 24.94
CA ILE A 203 -2.33 24.90 25.14
C ILE A 203 -3.04 23.54 25.20
N GLN A 204 -4.12 23.43 25.98
CA GLN A 204 -4.89 22.19 26.08
C GLN A 204 -5.41 21.71 24.71
N GLN A 205 -5.93 22.63 23.89
CA GLN A 205 -6.37 22.31 22.53
C GLN A 205 -5.19 21.89 21.65
N SER A 206 -4.04 22.56 21.76
CA SER A 206 -2.83 22.20 20.99
C SER A 206 -2.29 20.82 21.36
N LEU A 207 -2.35 20.44 22.63
CA LEU A 207 -2.01 19.09 23.09
C LEU A 207 -2.94 18.03 22.46
N VAL A 208 -4.24 18.35 22.39
CA VAL A 208 -5.24 17.47 21.75
C VAL A 208 -4.94 17.33 20.25
N ASP A 209 -4.64 18.43 19.57
CA ASP A 209 -4.32 18.42 18.15
C ASP A 209 -3.08 17.59 17.82
N ILE A 210 -2.02 17.72 18.62
CA ILE A 210 -0.79 16.92 18.47
C ILE A 210 -1.09 15.44 18.71
N TYR A 211 -1.84 15.14 19.78
CA TYR A 211 -2.22 13.77 20.09
C TYR A 211 -3.04 13.13 18.95
N ASP A 212 -4.02 13.84 18.42
CA ASP A 212 -4.86 13.35 17.32
C ASP A 212 -4.09 13.18 16.03
N PHE A 213 -3.18 14.08 15.74
CA PHE A 213 -2.29 13.96 14.61
C PHE A 213 -1.43 12.69 14.70
N LEU A 214 -0.75 12.48 15.82
CA LEU A 214 0.08 11.30 16.06
C LEU A 214 -0.75 10.01 16.04
N LYS A 215 -1.91 10.03 16.68
CA LYS A 215 -2.85 8.91 16.69
C LYS A 215 -3.36 8.59 15.29
N GLY A 216 -3.71 9.61 14.50
CA GLY A 216 -4.15 9.46 13.11
C GLY A 216 -3.08 8.84 12.20
N LYS A 217 -1.79 9.11 12.47
CA LYS A 217 -0.68 8.46 11.76
C LYS A 217 -0.50 6.98 12.10
N GLN A 218 -1.02 6.53 13.23
CA GLN A 218 -0.92 5.13 13.69
C GLN A 218 -2.17 4.31 13.41
N GLU A 219 -3.34 4.92 13.56
CA GLU A 219 -4.64 4.25 13.47
C GLU A 219 -5.22 4.20 12.04
N LYS A 220 -6.30 3.44 11.90
CA LYS A 220 -7.10 3.25 10.68
C LYS A 220 -6.33 2.55 9.56
N LYS A 221 -6.95 2.49 8.37
CA LYS A 221 -6.42 1.78 7.20
C LYS A 221 -5.10 2.37 6.68
N THR A 222 -4.94 3.69 6.82
CA THR A 222 -3.76 4.43 6.34
C THR A 222 -2.68 4.60 7.40
N GLY A 223 -2.97 4.23 8.66
CA GLY A 223 -2.03 4.35 9.75
C GLY A 223 -0.91 3.31 9.69
N ALA A 224 0.24 3.66 10.27
CA ALA A 224 1.47 2.86 10.24
C ALA A 224 1.27 1.42 10.73
N ILE A 225 0.41 1.20 11.73
CA ILE A 225 0.15 -0.15 12.26
C ILE A 225 -0.47 -1.04 11.19
N ARG A 226 -1.59 -0.63 10.56
CA ARG A 226 -2.27 -1.46 9.56
C ARG A 226 -1.58 -1.46 8.21
N LYS A 227 -1.06 -0.30 7.77
CA LYS A 227 -0.44 -0.15 6.45
C LYS A 227 0.97 -0.76 6.39
N SER A 228 1.79 -0.58 7.43
CA SER A 228 3.21 -0.91 7.39
C SER A 228 3.59 -2.08 8.28
N LEU A 229 3.04 -2.16 9.50
CA LEU A 229 3.39 -3.24 10.44
C LEU A 229 2.60 -4.53 10.19
N LEU A 230 1.28 -4.42 10.01
CA LEU A 230 0.40 -5.56 9.74
C LEU A 230 0.22 -5.81 8.24
N GLY A 231 0.38 -4.77 7.42
CA GLY A 231 0.35 -4.89 5.97
C GLY A 231 1.70 -5.33 5.43
N LYS A 232 1.72 -6.41 4.65
CA LYS A 232 2.90 -6.90 3.94
C LYS A 232 2.60 -6.95 2.45
N SER A 233 3.52 -6.46 1.63
CA SER A 233 3.48 -6.72 0.20
C SER A 233 3.60 -8.23 -0.03
N VAL A 234 2.72 -8.77 -0.84
CA VAL A 234 2.78 -10.18 -1.25
C VAL A 234 3.50 -10.21 -2.59
N ASP A 235 4.65 -10.89 -2.61
CA ASP A 235 5.38 -11.15 -3.85
C ASP A 235 4.57 -12.06 -4.76
N TYR A 236 4.83 -11.98 -6.05
CA TYR A 236 4.13 -12.80 -7.06
C TYR A 236 2.61 -12.60 -7.03
N GLY A 237 2.19 -11.38 -6.78
CA GLY A 237 0.81 -10.91 -6.86
C GLY A 237 0.65 -9.81 -7.91
N ALA A 238 -0.51 -9.75 -8.54
CA ALA A 238 -0.87 -8.68 -9.47
C ALA A 238 -2.23 -8.11 -9.10
N ARG A 239 -2.49 -6.88 -9.53
CA ARG A 239 -3.79 -6.23 -9.42
C ARG A 239 -4.09 -5.51 -10.72
N SER A 240 -5.27 -5.75 -11.27
CA SER A 240 -5.69 -5.12 -12.53
C SER A 240 -7.19 -4.96 -12.60
N VAL A 241 -7.62 -4.10 -13.51
CA VAL A 241 -9.01 -3.93 -13.90
C VAL A 241 -9.50 -5.19 -14.60
N ILE A 242 -10.75 -5.57 -14.35
CA ILE A 242 -11.41 -6.68 -15.04
C ILE A 242 -12.16 -6.19 -16.27
N THR A 243 -12.15 -7.01 -17.30
CA THR A 243 -12.92 -6.80 -18.52
C THR A 243 -13.68 -8.07 -18.91
N ALA A 244 -14.71 -7.91 -19.71
CA ALA A 244 -15.49 -9.03 -20.23
C ALA A 244 -14.61 -9.96 -21.08
N PRO A 245 -14.90 -11.27 -21.08
CA PRO A 245 -14.24 -12.21 -22.00
C PRO A 245 -14.45 -11.79 -23.44
N ARG A 246 -13.41 -11.92 -24.25
CA ARG A 246 -13.54 -11.70 -25.68
C ARG A 246 -14.28 -12.87 -26.30
N PHE A 247 -15.33 -12.56 -27.05
CA PHE A 247 -15.96 -13.51 -27.93
C PHE A 247 -15.21 -13.47 -29.27
N ASN A 248 -14.58 -14.57 -29.63
CA ASN A 248 -14.10 -14.76 -30.98
C ASN A 248 -15.04 -15.74 -31.71
N PHE A 249 -15.46 -15.42 -32.89
CA PHE A 249 -16.35 -16.26 -33.75
C PHE A 249 -15.70 -17.65 -34.02
N ASN A 250 -14.39 -17.76 -33.94
CA ASN A 250 -13.68 -19.04 -33.94
C ASN A 250 -13.57 -19.55 -32.47
N TYR A 251 -14.49 -20.39 -32.07
CA TYR A 251 -14.64 -21.00 -30.72
C TYR A 251 -13.35 -21.47 -30.03
N LYS A 252 -12.22 -21.48 -30.72
CA LYS A 252 -10.91 -21.95 -30.19
C LYS A 252 -10.32 -21.03 -29.11
N ASN A 253 -10.74 -19.76 -29.01
CA ASN A 253 -10.13 -18.77 -28.12
C ASN A 253 -11.11 -18.16 -27.10
N MET A 254 -12.28 -18.76 -26.92
CA MET A 254 -13.18 -18.35 -25.84
C MET A 254 -12.57 -18.69 -24.49
N THR A 255 -12.44 -17.71 -23.63
CA THR A 255 -12.03 -17.94 -22.25
C THR A 255 -13.13 -18.71 -21.52
N SER A 256 -12.98 -20.03 -21.40
CA SER A 256 -13.85 -20.87 -20.59
C SER A 256 -13.92 -20.33 -19.17
N PHE A 257 -15.02 -20.61 -18.45
CA PHE A 257 -15.13 -20.25 -17.02
C PHE A 257 -14.00 -20.84 -16.17
N LYS A 258 -13.30 -21.86 -16.66
CA LYS A 258 -12.14 -22.47 -15.98
C LYS A 258 -10.85 -21.63 -16.09
N TYR A 259 -10.80 -20.66 -16.98
CA TYR A 259 -9.61 -19.87 -17.27
C TYR A 259 -9.82 -18.39 -16.95
N THR A 260 -8.76 -17.77 -16.46
CA THR A 260 -8.64 -16.32 -16.37
C THR A 260 -7.58 -15.86 -17.36
N GLY A 261 -7.96 -14.94 -18.21
CA GLY A 261 -7.03 -14.32 -19.15
C GLY A 261 -6.18 -13.26 -18.41
N VAL A 262 -4.87 -13.44 -18.44
CA VAL A 262 -3.92 -12.56 -17.76
C VAL A 262 -2.99 -11.92 -18.76
N PRO A 263 -2.76 -10.59 -18.71
CA PRO A 263 -1.78 -9.92 -19.54
C PRO A 263 -0.39 -10.50 -19.39
N ILE A 264 0.38 -10.56 -20.48
CA ILE A 264 1.70 -11.18 -20.49
C ILE A 264 2.66 -10.58 -19.44
N ALA A 265 2.69 -9.26 -19.28
CA ALA A 265 3.52 -8.61 -18.28
C ALA A 265 3.17 -9.01 -16.84
N GLN A 266 1.88 -9.15 -16.55
CA GLN A 266 1.42 -9.61 -15.24
C GLN A 266 1.71 -11.10 -15.04
N ALA A 267 1.59 -11.93 -16.07
CA ALA A 267 1.98 -13.34 -16.01
C ALA A 267 3.48 -13.49 -15.69
N CYS A 268 4.34 -12.66 -16.30
CA CYS A 268 5.76 -12.61 -15.98
C CYS A 268 6.03 -12.27 -14.51
N SER A 269 5.31 -11.29 -13.95
CA SER A 269 5.41 -10.94 -12.53
C SER A 269 4.92 -12.05 -11.61
N LEU A 270 3.79 -12.67 -11.93
CA LEU A 270 3.17 -13.72 -11.14
C LEU A 270 4.02 -15.00 -11.07
N PHE A 271 4.64 -15.36 -12.18
CA PHE A 271 5.41 -16.61 -12.30
C PHE A 271 6.89 -16.36 -12.58
N PHE A 272 7.44 -15.26 -12.09
CA PHE A 272 8.82 -14.85 -12.33
C PHE A 272 9.88 -15.94 -12.09
N PRO A 273 9.86 -16.72 -11.00
CA PRO A 273 10.86 -17.76 -10.78
C PRO A 273 10.82 -18.88 -11.85
N PHE A 274 9.62 -19.22 -12.30
CA PHE A 274 9.44 -20.22 -13.36
C PHE A 274 9.86 -19.67 -14.72
N LEU A 275 9.51 -18.42 -15.03
CA LEU A 275 9.96 -17.74 -16.23
C LEU A 275 11.49 -17.72 -16.32
N MET A 276 12.17 -17.35 -15.22
CA MET A 276 13.64 -17.38 -15.16
C MET A 276 14.21 -18.78 -15.42
N TYR A 277 13.58 -19.81 -14.89
CA TYR A 277 14.00 -21.19 -15.13
C TYR A 277 13.86 -21.57 -16.61
N TYR A 278 12.71 -21.29 -17.24
CA TYR A 278 12.47 -21.63 -18.64
C TYR A 278 13.32 -20.79 -19.60
N LEU A 279 13.58 -19.52 -19.31
CA LEU A 279 14.52 -18.70 -20.08
C LEU A 279 15.95 -19.25 -20.04
N LYS A 280 16.46 -19.59 -18.84
CA LYS A 280 17.79 -20.21 -18.71
C LYS A 280 17.87 -21.53 -19.48
N ARG A 281 16.82 -22.32 -19.41
CA ARG A 281 16.72 -23.57 -20.16
C ARG A 281 16.72 -23.33 -21.67
N TRP A 282 15.93 -22.36 -22.14
CA TRP A 282 15.87 -22.00 -23.55
C TRP A 282 17.23 -21.59 -24.11
N PHE A 283 17.98 -20.73 -23.42
CA PHE A 283 19.32 -20.32 -23.84
C PHE A 283 20.33 -21.47 -23.77
N ALA A 284 20.22 -22.39 -22.82
CA ALA A 284 21.08 -23.57 -22.76
C ALA A 284 20.80 -24.55 -23.90
N GLU A 285 19.54 -24.75 -24.28
CA GLU A 285 19.14 -25.55 -25.43
C GLU A 285 19.67 -24.91 -26.73
N LYS A 286 19.57 -23.59 -26.88
CA LYS A 286 20.05 -22.84 -28.03
C LYS A 286 21.59 -22.87 -28.15
N ASP A 287 22.32 -22.79 -27.04
CA ASP A 287 23.77 -22.99 -27.04
C ASP A 287 24.19 -24.36 -27.59
N ASN A 288 23.48 -25.42 -27.20
CA ASN A 288 23.73 -26.77 -27.69
C ASN A 288 23.47 -26.87 -29.19
N GLU A 289 22.44 -26.22 -29.71
CA GLU A 289 22.12 -26.16 -31.15
C GLU A 289 23.23 -25.45 -31.95
N LEU A 290 23.70 -24.32 -31.46
CA LEU A 290 24.68 -23.47 -32.16
C LEU A 290 26.11 -23.99 -32.03
N ASN A 291 26.39 -24.81 -31.02
CA ASN A 291 27.68 -25.43 -30.77
C ASN A 291 28.87 -24.43 -30.79
N GLY A 292 28.65 -23.23 -30.28
CA GLY A 292 29.66 -22.16 -30.18
C GLY A 292 29.97 -21.40 -31.48
N TYR A 293 29.23 -21.63 -32.56
CA TYR A 293 29.40 -20.93 -33.83
C TYR A 293 28.06 -20.42 -34.38
N TYR A 294 28.11 -19.24 -35.02
CA TYR A 294 27.00 -18.70 -35.77
C TYR A 294 27.51 -18.04 -37.05
N ASP A 295 26.96 -18.41 -38.22
CA ASP A 295 27.42 -17.96 -39.52
C ASP A 295 28.96 -18.10 -39.72
N GLY A 296 29.52 -19.21 -39.25
CA GLY A 296 30.96 -19.49 -39.34
C GLY A 296 31.87 -18.69 -38.40
N LYS A 297 31.30 -17.82 -37.56
CA LYS A 297 32.02 -17.04 -36.55
C LYS A 297 31.84 -17.65 -35.17
N LYS A 298 32.88 -17.58 -34.34
CA LYS A 298 32.82 -18.04 -32.97
C LYS A 298 32.03 -17.05 -32.10
N ILE A 299 31.15 -17.57 -31.27
CA ILE A 299 30.30 -16.81 -30.37
C ILE A 299 30.61 -17.12 -28.92
N TYR A 300 30.32 -16.19 -28.04
CA TYR A 300 30.27 -16.47 -26.59
C TYR A 300 29.12 -17.42 -26.30
N ASN A 301 29.32 -18.25 -25.32
CA ASN A 301 28.27 -19.13 -24.81
C ASN A 301 27.06 -18.28 -24.39
N LEU A 302 25.91 -18.55 -24.99
CA LEU A 302 24.70 -17.74 -24.76
C LEU A 302 24.20 -17.88 -23.32
N ARG A 303 24.34 -19.07 -22.74
CA ARG A 303 23.96 -19.34 -21.36
C ARG A 303 24.75 -18.49 -20.36
N ASP A 304 26.08 -18.32 -20.61
CA ASP A 304 26.93 -17.53 -19.74
C ASP A 304 26.80 -16.03 -20.02
N TYR A 305 26.56 -15.69 -21.29
CA TYR A 305 26.32 -14.30 -21.67
C TYR A 305 25.00 -13.76 -21.13
N TYR A 306 23.91 -14.50 -21.22
CA TYR A 306 22.60 -14.16 -20.65
C TYR A 306 22.49 -14.73 -19.24
N ASP A 307 23.32 -14.20 -18.35
CA ASP A 307 23.32 -14.53 -16.92
C ASP A 307 22.03 -14.07 -16.23
N GLU A 308 21.85 -14.45 -14.97
CA GLU A 308 20.64 -14.15 -14.19
C GLU A 308 20.35 -12.65 -14.11
N LYS A 309 21.41 -11.83 -14.03
CA LYS A 309 21.29 -10.38 -13.94
C LYS A 309 20.76 -9.79 -15.25
N LYS A 310 21.36 -10.16 -16.39
CA LYS A 310 20.91 -9.70 -17.71
C LYS A 310 19.51 -10.17 -18.04
N LEU A 311 19.18 -11.42 -17.72
CA LEU A 311 17.82 -11.94 -17.92
C LEU A 311 16.80 -11.16 -17.09
N LYS A 312 17.12 -10.87 -15.83
CA LYS A 312 16.26 -10.06 -14.97
C LYS A 312 16.07 -8.64 -15.55
N ASP A 313 17.15 -7.99 -15.96
CA ASP A 313 17.10 -6.66 -16.56
C ASP A 313 16.23 -6.67 -17.84
N GLN A 314 16.29 -7.72 -18.65
CA GLN A 314 15.45 -7.85 -19.84
C GLN A 314 13.98 -8.10 -19.52
N ILE A 315 13.69 -8.92 -18.50
CA ILE A 315 12.32 -9.12 -18.03
C ILE A 315 11.75 -7.81 -17.48
N ASP A 316 12.53 -7.06 -16.70
CA ASP A 316 12.11 -5.77 -16.14
C ASP A 316 11.82 -4.77 -17.28
N LYS A 317 12.68 -4.67 -18.30
CA LYS A 317 12.42 -3.86 -19.50
C LYS A 317 11.13 -4.31 -20.19
N PHE A 318 10.99 -5.60 -20.40
CA PHE A 318 9.77 -6.16 -21.02
C PHE A 318 8.50 -5.81 -20.25
N MET A 319 8.52 -5.86 -18.91
CA MET A 319 7.35 -5.56 -18.09
C MET A 319 6.96 -4.08 -18.11
N PHE A 320 7.95 -3.18 -18.15
CA PHE A 320 7.73 -1.75 -17.98
C PHE A 320 7.72 -0.92 -19.28
N SER A 321 8.13 -1.50 -20.42
CA SER A 321 8.20 -0.79 -21.69
C SER A 321 7.62 -1.60 -22.84
N TYR A 322 6.58 -1.08 -23.49
CA TYR A 322 5.98 -1.75 -24.67
C TYR A 322 6.93 -1.83 -25.86
N THR A 323 7.78 -0.82 -26.07
CA THR A 323 8.69 -0.76 -27.23
C THR A 323 9.84 -1.75 -27.08
N GLU A 324 10.38 -1.90 -25.90
CA GLU A 324 11.52 -2.81 -25.63
C GLU A 324 11.13 -4.29 -25.67
N ARG A 325 9.81 -4.59 -25.68
CA ARG A 325 9.31 -5.96 -25.87
C ARG A 325 9.72 -6.56 -27.22
N PHE A 326 9.93 -5.70 -28.22
CA PHE A 326 10.29 -6.09 -29.57
C PHE A 326 11.77 -5.92 -29.87
N ASP A 327 12.60 -5.64 -28.86
CA ASP A 327 14.04 -5.64 -29.03
C ASP A 327 14.51 -7.01 -29.51
N LEU A 328 15.48 -7.01 -30.44
CA LEU A 328 16.02 -8.22 -31.02
C LEU A 328 16.97 -8.91 -30.06
N VAL A 329 17.00 -10.23 -30.11
CA VAL A 329 17.86 -11.04 -29.27
C VAL A 329 19.25 -11.14 -29.90
N ALA A 330 20.20 -10.41 -29.30
CA ALA A 330 21.56 -10.30 -29.83
C ALA A 330 22.39 -11.57 -29.59
N ILE A 331 23.21 -11.91 -30.56
CA ILE A 331 24.27 -12.92 -30.46
C ILE A 331 25.59 -12.23 -30.17
N PRO A 332 26.26 -12.54 -29.07
CA PRO A 332 27.55 -11.96 -28.74
C PRO A 332 28.69 -12.73 -29.46
N PHE A 333 29.39 -12.04 -30.37
CA PHE A 333 30.60 -12.62 -30.96
C PHE A 333 31.80 -12.40 -30.05
N GLU A 334 32.79 -13.32 -30.11
CA GLU A 334 34.08 -13.15 -29.45
C GLU A 334 34.97 -12.11 -30.14
N ASP A 335 34.56 -11.58 -31.30
CA ASP A 335 35.31 -10.68 -32.12
C ASP A 335 35.31 -9.24 -31.62
N LYS A 336 36.44 -8.55 -31.79
CA LYS A 336 36.66 -7.18 -31.28
C LYS A 336 35.92 -6.08 -32.07
N ASP A 337 35.37 -6.41 -33.24
CA ASP A 337 34.85 -5.44 -34.22
C ASP A 337 33.40 -4.94 -33.88
N GLY A 338 32.83 -5.36 -32.76
CA GLY A 338 31.54 -4.83 -32.28
C GLY A 338 30.32 -5.14 -33.16
N ASN A 339 30.48 -6.01 -34.17
CA ASN A 339 29.37 -6.45 -35.01
C ASN A 339 28.37 -7.28 -34.20
N LYS A 340 27.11 -6.84 -34.16
CA LYS A 340 26.01 -7.55 -33.52
C LYS A 340 25.28 -8.36 -34.57
N ALA A 341 25.11 -9.67 -34.34
CA ALA A 341 24.13 -10.47 -35.05
C ALA A 341 22.94 -10.71 -34.14
N TYR A 342 21.83 -11.10 -34.74
CA TYR A 342 20.61 -11.39 -34.02
C TYR A 342 20.19 -12.84 -34.31
N LEU A 343 19.61 -13.47 -33.30
CA LEU A 343 19.04 -14.79 -33.46
C LEU A 343 17.88 -14.72 -34.46
N LYS A 344 17.88 -15.65 -35.39
CA LYS A 344 16.81 -15.79 -36.38
C LYS A 344 15.88 -16.91 -35.98
N PHE A 345 14.64 -16.71 -36.31
CA PHE A 345 13.60 -17.69 -36.21
C PHE A 345 13.34 -18.23 -37.62
N GLU A 346 13.53 -19.53 -37.79
CA GLU A 346 13.20 -20.24 -39.01
C GLU A 346 12.02 -21.16 -38.74
N GLY A 347 10.94 -21.02 -39.47
CA GLY A 347 9.75 -21.82 -39.29
C GLY A 347 8.95 -21.99 -40.56
N ILE A 348 7.85 -22.69 -40.43
CA ILE A 348 6.88 -22.89 -41.54
C ILE A 348 5.55 -22.27 -41.08
N ASP A 349 4.97 -21.38 -41.88
CA ASP A 349 3.68 -20.78 -41.62
C ASP A 349 2.52 -21.78 -41.81
N LYS A 350 1.28 -21.30 -41.55
CA LYS A 350 0.07 -22.13 -41.71
C LYS A 350 -0.14 -22.59 -43.17
N ASP A 351 0.42 -21.85 -44.11
CA ASP A 351 0.28 -22.09 -45.54
C ASP A 351 1.43 -22.98 -46.10
N GLY A 352 2.36 -23.40 -45.22
CA GLY A 352 3.47 -24.27 -45.59
C GLY A 352 4.71 -23.55 -46.12
N ASN A 353 4.74 -22.20 -46.08
CA ASN A 353 5.87 -21.42 -46.57
C ASN A 353 6.95 -21.29 -45.48
N LYS A 354 8.22 -21.31 -45.92
CA LYS A 354 9.33 -20.99 -44.98
C LYS A 354 9.28 -19.52 -44.60
N VAL A 355 9.25 -19.26 -43.33
CA VAL A 355 9.31 -17.91 -42.73
C VAL A 355 10.60 -17.79 -41.96
N GLU A 356 11.40 -16.80 -42.33
CA GLU A 356 12.60 -16.42 -41.62
C GLU A 356 12.43 -14.97 -41.10
N ARG A 357 12.63 -14.76 -39.81
CA ARG A 357 12.61 -13.44 -39.23
C ARG A 357 13.51 -13.34 -38.01
N ASP A 358 13.92 -12.14 -37.66
CA ASP A 358 14.65 -11.91 -36.43
C ASP A 358 13.81 -12.23 -35.20
N LEU A 359 14.44 -12.85 -34.21
CA LEU A 359 13.79 -13.25 -32.96
C LEU A 359 13.77 -12.08 -31.99
N THR A 360 12.59 -11.81 -31.44
CA THR A 360 12.38 -10.73 -30.45
C THR A 360 12.32 -11.29 -29.02
N TRP A 361 12.54 -10.43 -28.04
CA TRP A 361 12.32 -10.79 -26.63
C TRP A 361 10.88 -11.16 -26.36
N CYS A 362 9.91 -10.58 -27.10
CA CYS A 362 8.51 -10.96 -26.96
C CYS A 362 8.27 -12.44 -27.29
N ASP A 363 8.93 -12.97 -28.33
CA ASP A 363 8.80 -14.37 -28.71
C ASP A 363 9.32 -15.30 -27.62
N ILE A 364 10.53 -15.04 -27.12
CA ILE A 364 11.18 -15.92 -26.14
C ILE A 364 10.46 -15.86 -24.80
N ILE A 365 10.13 -14.66 -24.34
CA ILE A 365 9.43 -14.49 -23.06
C ILE A 365 8.03 -15.10 -23.14
N TYR A 366 7.31 -14.89 -24.24
CA TYR A 366 5.99 -15.48 -24.43
C TYR A 366 6.05 -17.01 -24.41
N GLN A 367 6.99 -17.64 -25.15
CA GLN A 367 7.17 -19.08 -25.12
C GLN A 367 7.49 -19.57 -23.71
N SER A 368 8.46 -18.93 -23.06
CA SER A 368 8.92 -19.33 -21.72
C SER A 368 7.83 -19.20 -20.67
N ILE A 369 7.04 -18.12 -20.71
CA ILE A 369 5.94 -17.93 -19.73
C ILE A 369 4.75 -18.84 -20.04
N TYR A 370 4.49 -19.12 -21.31
CA TYR A 370 3.46 -20.08 -21.71
C TYR A 370 3.78 -21.47 -21.14
N ASP A 371 5.01 -21.96 -21.36
CA ASP A 371 5.44 -23.25 -20.82
C ASP A 371 5.43 -23.27 -19.29
N ALA A 372 5.83 -22.17 -18.66
CA ALA A 372 5.82 -22.02 -17.21
C ALA A 372 4.41 -22.09 -16.60
N THR A 373 3.38 -21.79 -17.37
CA THR A 373 2.00 -21.64 -16.86
C THR A 373 1.03 -22.71 -17.33
N LEU A 374 1.45 -23.68 -18.15
CA LEU A 374 0.59 -24.71 -18.76
C LEU A 374 -0.35 -25.42 -17.76
N ASP A 375 0.17 -25.79 -16.58
CA ASP A 375 -0.56 -26.51 -15.55
C ASP A 375 -0.72 -25.69 -14.26
N LYS A 376 -0.68 -24.36 -14.38
CA LYS A 376 -0.74 -23.47 -13.23
C LYS A 376 -2.10 -22.84 -13.04
N HIS A 377 -2.40 -22.56 -11.79
CA HIS A 377 -3.61 -21.85 -11.37
C HIS A 377 -3.23 -20.49 -10.81
N VAL A 378 -4.19 -19.59 -10.85
CA VAL A 378 -4.18 -18.31 -10.17
C VAL A 378 -5.38 -18.21 -9.26
N TRP A 379 -5.19 -17.53 -8.13
CA TRP A 379 -6.25 -17.28 -7.17
C TRP A 379 -6.72 -15.84 -7.33
N ILE A 380 -7.97 -15.66 -7.70
CA ILE A 380 -8.60 -14.36 -7.96
C ILE A 380 -9.38 -13.92 -6.74
N THR A 381 -9.24 -12.66 -6.35
CA THR A 381 -9.97 -12.07 -5.23
C THR A 381 -10.35 -10.62 -5.54
N ARG A 382 -11.62 -10.24 -5.30
CA ARG A 382 -12.06 -8.85 -5.29
C ARG A 382 -12.28 -8.38 -3.85
N TYR A 383 -11.78 -7.19 -3.52
CA TYR A 383 -12.04 -6.56 -2.22
C TYR A 383 -13.05 -5.41 -2.34
N PRO A 384 -13.95 -5.24 -1.35
CA PRO A 384 -14.08 -6.02 -0.11
C PRO A 384 -14.60 -7.44 -0.35
N LEU A 385 -14.03 -8.40 0.37
CA LEU A 385 -14.54 -9.77 0.36
C LEU A 385 -15.84 -9.82 1.15
N ILE A 386 -16.96 -9.98 0.48
CA ILE A 386 -18.29 -9.99 1.08
C ILE A 386 -18.62 -11.41 1.53
N ASP A 387 -18.29 -12.39 0.70
CA ASP A 387 -18.56 -13.81 0.92
C ASP A 387 -17.39 -14.65 0.41
N TYR A 388 -17.32 -15.93 0.75
CA TYR A 388 -16.27 -16.83 0.28
C TYR A 388 -16.27 -17.00 -1.25
N PHE A 389 -17.40 -16.75 -1.93
CA PHE A 389 -17.47 -16.72 -3.40
C PHE A 389 -16.79 -15.49 -4.05
N GLY A 390 -16.43 -14.48 -3.27
CA GLY A 390 -15.63 -13.34 -3.71
C GLY A 390 -14.15 -13.69 -3.97
N THR A 391 -13.78 -14.96 -3.84
CA THR A 391 -12.46 -15.49 -4.14
C THR A 391 -12.55 -16.89 -4.73
N PHE A 392 -11.75 -17.20 -5.74
CA PHE A 392 -11.79 -18.48 -6.42
C PHE A 392 -10.52 -18.77 -7.22
N PRO A 393 -10.14 -20.04 -7.40
CA PRO A 393 -9.06 -20.43 -8.29
C PRO A 393 -9.54 -20.57 -9.73
N THR A 394 -8.65 -20.29 -10.69
CA THR A 394 -8.83 -20.61 -12.12
C THR A 394 -7.49 -20.98 -12.73
N ARG A 395 -7.51 -21.68 -13.87
CA ARG A 395 -6.32 -21.86 -14.68
C ARG A 395 -5.95 -20.54 -15.32
N ILE A 396 -4.65 -20.30 -15.49
CA ILE A 396 -4.17 -19.11 -16.18
C ILE A 396 -4.18 -19.33 -17.69
N SER A 397 -4.56 -18.28 -18.45
CA SER A 397 -4.38 -18.17 -19.88
C SER A 397 -3.72 -16.83 -20.19
N ILE A 398 -2.64 -16.83 -20.96
CA ILE A 398 -1.98 -15.60 -21.34
C ILE A 398 -2.76 -14.91 -22.45
N LEU A 399 -3.15 -13.66 -22.22
CA LEU A 399 -3.89 -12.87 -23.19
C LEU A 399 -2.99 -12.40 -24.33
N THR A 400 -3.49 -12.57 -25.55
CA THR A 400 -2.91 -12.03 -26.78
C THR A 400 -3.94 -11.17 -27.50
N THR A 401 -3.49 -10.23 -28.31
CA THR A 401 -4.38 -9.30 -29.05
C THR A 401 -5.07 -9.94 -30.24
N ILE A 402 -4.41 -10.91 -30.86
CA ILE A 402 -4.88 -11.70 -32.01
C ILE A 402 -4.60 -13.18 -31.70
N ASP A 403 -5.09 -14.05 -32.58
CA ASP A 403 -4.81 -15.48 -32.47
C ASP A 403 -3.31 -15.75 -32.55
N THR A 404 -2.84 -16.60 -31.66
CA THR A 404 -1.43 -17.03 -31.67
C THR A 404 -1.19 -17.89 -32.89
N ASP A 405 -0.11 -17.58 -33.58
CA ASP A 405 0.38 -18.43 -34.66
C ASP A 405 1.15 -19.60 -34.12
N TYR A 406 0.98 -20.78 -34.76
CA TYR A 406 1.80 -21.93 -34.51
C TYR A 406 2.85 -22.00 -35.62
N MET A 407 4.10 -22.08 -35.24
CA MET A 407 5.19 -22.25 -36.16
C MET A 407 5.84 -23.60 -35.89
N LYS A 408 6.12 -24.34 -36.96
CA LYS A 408 6.88 -25.60 -36.85
C LYS A 408 8.36 -25.33 -37.03
N ILE A 409 9.15 -25.73 -36.06
CA ILE A 409 10.60 -25.78 -36.18
C ILE A 409 10.99 -27.27 -36.16
N GLY A 410 11.42 -27.79 -37.28
CA GLY A 410 11.62 -29.24 -37.44
C GLY A 410 10.32 -30.00 -37.16
N ASN A 411 10.30 -30.89 -36.19
CA ASN A 411 9.13 -31.69 -35.82
C ASN A 411 8.32 -31.09 -34.64
N THR A 412 8.72 -29.96 -34.11
CA THR A 412 8.10 -29.33 -32.92
C THR A 412 7.27 -28.14 -33.30
N GLU A 413 6.02 -28.10 -32.84
CA GLU A 413 5.16 -26.93 -32.96
C GLU A 413 5.43 -25.98 -31.81
N TYR A 414 5.75 -24.72 -32.14
CA TYR A 414 5.91 -23.63 -31.19
C TYR A 414 4.78 -22.65 -31.33
N LYS A 415 4.23 -22.22 -30.20
CA LYS A 415 3.27 -21.15 -30.12
C LYS A 415 4.02 -19.84 -30.05
N THR A 416 3.82 -18.95 -31.00
CA THR A 416 4.47 -17.64 -31.05
C THR A 416 3.52 -16.54 -30.63
N TYR A 417 4.03 -15.48 -30.02
CA TYR A 417 3.26 -14.26 -29.88
C TYR A 417 2.96 -13.69 -31.26
N PRO A 418 1.76 -13.09 -31.48
CA PRO A 418 1.43 -12.54 -32.77
C PRO A 418 2.50 -11.59 -33.29
N HIS A 419 2.98 -11.81 -34.49
CA HIS A 419 3.97 -10.93 -35.12
C HIS A 419 3.33 -9.58 -35.45
N ILE A 420 4.02 -8.49 -35.06
CA ILE A 420 3.57 -7.13 -35.25
C ILE A 420 4.60 -6.43 -36.14
N ASP A 421 4.15 -5.94 -37.28
CA ASP A 421 5.00 -5.13 -38.14
C ASP A 421 5.17 -3.72 -37.52
N LEU A 422 6.35 -3.48 -36.97
CA LEU A 422 6.69 -2.22 -36.32
C LEU A 422 6.92 -1.06 -37.27
N SER A 423 6.95 -1.29 -38.61
CA SER A 423 7.04 -0.23 -39.62
C SER A 423 5.81 0.69 -39.59
N TYR A 424 4.71 0.21 -39.00
CA TYR A 424 3.41 0.89 -38.93
C TYR A 424 3.22 1.83 -37.74
N SER A 425 4.24 2.48 -37.22
CA SER A 425 4.13 3.52 -36.19
C SER A 425 4.31 3.05 -34.75
N LYS A 426 5.46 3.38 -34.17
CA LYS A 426 5.78 3.18 -32.74
C LYS A 426 4.74 3.78 -31.79
N SER A 427 3.95 4.76 -32.22
CA SER A 427 2.93 5.42 -31.40
C SER A 427 1.70 4.56 -31.08
N LYS A 428 1.48 3.45 -31.79
CA LYS A 428 0.33 2.55 -31.58
C LYS A 428 0.70 1.23 -30.92
N ILE A 429 1.95 1.04 -30.49
CA ILE A 429 2.40 -0.24 -29.91
C ILE A 429 1.59 -0.62 -28.67
N SER A 430 1.15 0.35 -27.87
CA SER A 430 0.31 0.10 -26.70
C SER A 430 -1.02 -0.58 -27.02
N THR A 431 -1.50 -0.46 -28.25
CA THR A 431 -2.77 -1.10 -28.67
C THR A 431 -2.64 -2.60 -28.94
N TYR A 432 -1.41 -3.11 -29.04
CA TYR A 432 -1.15 -4.52 -29.29
C TYR A 432 -1.05 -5.35 -28.01
N PHE A 433 -0.95 -4.71 -26.85
CA PHE A 433 -0.90 -5.39 -25.58
C PHE A 433 -2.15 -5.08 -24.77
N LEU A 434 -2.61 -6.10 -24.05
CA LEU A 434 -3.74 -5.98 -23.14
C LEU A 434 -3.21 -5.87 -21.72
N ASP A 435 -3.75 -4.91 -20.97
CA ASP A 435 -3.36 -4.66 -19.57
C ASP A 435 -4.47 -5.01 -18.57
N THR A 436 -5.63 -5.45 -19.08
CA THR A 436 -6.77 -5.84 -18.27
C THR A 436 -6.89 -7.36 -18.18
N ILE A 437 -7.46 -7.82 -17.07
CA ILE A 437 -7.70 -9.24 -16.81
C ILE A 437 -9.08 -9.60 -17.30
N THR A 438 -9.21 -10.72 -18.00
CA THR A 438 -10.52 -11.22 -18.42
C THR A 438 -10.96 -12.38 -17.52
N ILE A 439 -12.14 -12.24 -16.92
CA ILE A 439 -12.78 -13.29 -16.13
C ILE A 439 -14.12 -13.66 -16.74
N SER A 440 -14.55 -14.89 -16.51
CA SER A 440 -15.88 -15.31 -16.97
C SER A 440 -16.98 -14.57 -16.21
N ASN A 441 -18.03 -14.16 -16.93
CA ASN A 441 -19.20 -13.46 -16.39
C ASN A 441 -19.88 -14.21 -15.23
N VAL A 442 -19.76 -15.52 -15.19
CA VAL A 442 -20.37 -16.34 -14.11
C VAL A 442 -19.78 -16.09 -12.73
N TYR A 443 -18.59 -15.46 -12.66
CA TYR A 443 -17.95 -15.11 -11.38
C TYR A 443 -18.35 -13.73 -10.87
N LEU A 444 -18.90 -12.84 -11.71
CA LEU A 444 -19.20 -11.45 -11.32
C LEU A 444 -20.16 -11.36 -10.15
N ALA A 445 -21.22 -12.15 -10.16
CA ALA A 445 -22.21 -12.16 -9.07
C ALA A 445 -21.57 -12.51 -7.72
N GLY A 446 -20.70 -13.53 -7.67
CA GLY A 446 -19.99 -13.93 -6.46
C GLY A 446 -18.94 -12.91 -6.01
N LEU A 447 -18.31 -12.20 -6.96
CA LEU A 447 -17.39 -11.10 -6.67
C LEU A 447 -18.12 -9.83 -6.20
N GLY A 448 -19.43 -9.71 -6.46
CA GLY A 448 -20.15 -8.44 -6.32
C GLY A 448 -19.52 -7.34 -7.18
N GLY A 449 -19.04 -7.69 -8.37
CA GLY A 449 -18.31 -6.83 -9.29
C GLY A 449 -19.03 -6.57 -10.59
N ASP A 450 -18.63 -5.53 -11.28
CA ASP A 450 -19.06 -5.16 -12.62
C ASP A 450 -17.85 -4.70 -13.46
N TYR A 451 -18.09 -4.34 -14.72
CA TYR A 451 -17.04 -3.92 -15.65
C TYR A 451 -16.92 -2.39 -15.77
N ASP A 452 -17.22 -1.66 -14.70
CA ASP A 452 -17.14 -0.20 -14.63
C ASP A 452 -15.76 0.34 -14.21
N GLY A 453 -14.77 -0.53 -14.08
CA GLY A 453 -13.42 -0.22 -13.62
C GLY A 453 -13.01 -0.98 -12.36
N ASP A 454 -13.83 -1.95 -11.94
CA ASP A 454 -13.50 -2.84 -10.83
C ASP A 454 -12.16 -3.53 -11.02
N GLN A 455 -11.45 -3.72 -9.91
CA GLN A 455 -10.15 -4.38 -9.88
C GLN A 455 -10.17 -5.66 -9.06
N VAL A 456 -9.47 -6.66 -9.54
CA VAL A 456 -9.20 -7.89 -8.80
C VAL A 456 -7.72 -8.02 -8.46
N THR A 457 -7.45 -8.73 -7.38
CA THR A 457 -6.10 -9.16 -7.00
C THR A 457 -5.91 -10.60 -7.43
N ILE A 458 -4.78 -10.87 -8.05
CA ILE A 458 -4.38 -12.19 -8.51
C ILE A 458 -3.17 -12.65 -7.72
N LYS A 459 -3.15 -13.91 -7.34
CA LYS A 459 -2.00 -14.59 -6.72
C LYS A 459 -1.70 -15.86 -7.49
N SER A 460 -0.42 -16.13 -7.69
CA SER A 460 0.05 -17.35 -8.33
C SER A 460 0.01 -18.55 -7.37
N VAL A 461 -0.25 -19.73 -7.92
CA VAL A 461 -0.22 -21.01 -7.21
C VAL A 461 0.97 -21.81 -7.72
N PHE A 462 1.93 -22.12 -6.85
CA PHE A 462 3.24 -22.63 -7.26
C PHE A 462 3.37 -24.15 -7.14
N SER A 463 3.03 -24.74 -5.99
CA SER A 463 3.27 -26.15 -5.76
C SER A 463 2.32 -27.05 -6.54
N GLN A 464 2.74 -28.27 -6.82
CA GLN A 464 1.88 -29.25 -7.52
C GLN A 464 0.66 -29.61 -6.69
N GLU A 465 0.83 -29.79 -5.38
CA GLU A 465 -0.25 -30.11 -4.45
C GLU A 465 -1.32 -29.01 -4.42
N ALA A 466 -0.88 -27.75 -4.33
CA ALA A 466 -1.80 -26.60 -4.34
C ALA A 466 -2.53 -26.45 -5.69
N ASN A 467 -1.86 -26.71 -6.81
CA ASN A 467 -2.52 -26.71 -8.12
C ASN A 467 -3.55 -27.86 -8.23
N ALA A 468 -3.22 -29.07 -7.71
CA ALA A 468 -4.17 -30.17 -7.67
C ALA A 468 -5.37 -29.88 -6.74
N GLU A 469 -5.16 -29.16 -5.63
CA GLU A 469 -6.24 -28.70 -4.77
C GLU A 469 -7.13 -27.67 -5.48
N CYS A 470 -6.54 -26.70 -6.17
CA CYS A 470 -7.28 -25.72 -6.97
C CYS A 470 -8.18 -26.43 -8.01
N GLU A 471 -7.65 -27.44 -8.70
CA GLU A 471 -8.42 -28.23 -9.67
C GLU A 471 -9.60 -28.95 -9.02
N LYS A 472 -9.42 -29.54 -7.84
CA LYS A 472 -10.52 -30.16 -7.06
C LYS A 472 -11.58 -29.12 -6.65
N ILE A 473 -11.16 -27.93 -6.18
CA ILE A 473 -12.07 -26.86 -5.80
C ILE A 473 -12.91 -26.43 -7.01
N MET A 474 -12.28 -26.20 -8.18
CA MET A 474 -12.97 -25.76 -9.39
C MET A 474 -14.04 -26.76 -9.85
N HIS A 475 -13.83 -28.04 -9.64
CA HIS A 475 -14.77 -29.10 -10.01
C HIS A 475 -15.73 -29.51 -8.90
N SER A 476 -15.62 -28.93 -7.72
CA SER A 476 -16.51 -29.27 -6.60
C SER A 476 -17.89 -28.61 -6.73
N VAL A 477 -18.91 -29.28 -6.24
CA VAL A 477 -20.28 -28.72 -6.16
C VAL A 477 -20.30 -27.45 -5.32
N SER A 478 -19.47 -27.37 -4.29
CA SER A 478 -19.35 -26.18 -3.42
C SER A 478 -18.79 -24.94 -4.12
N SER A 479 -18.19 -25.07 -5.31
CA SER A 479 -17.81 -23.92 -6.15
C SER A 479 -18.98 -23.30 -6.91
N ILE A 480 -20.11 -24.01 -6.99
CA ILE A 480 -21.29 -23.63 -7.77
C ILE A 480 -22.47 -23.34 -6.84
N LEU A 481 -22.65 -24.13 -5.80
CA LEU A 481 -23.77 -24.00 -4.86
C LEU A 481 -23.29 -23.51 -3.51
N ASN A 482 -24.08 -22.61 -2.90
CA ASN A 482 -23.86 -22.21 -1.51
C ASN A 482 -24.42 -23.28 -0.53
N ILE A 483 -24.24 -23.04 0.76
CA ILE A 483 -24.73 -23.96 1.83
C ILE A 483 -26.24 -24.09 1.86
N CYS A 484 -26.98 -23.16 1.26
CA CYS A 484 -28.44 -23.20 1.14
C CYS A 484 -28.92 -23.93 -0.14
N GLY A 485 -27.97 -24.35 -1.00
CA GLY A 485 -28.30 -25.01 -2.27
C GLY A 485 -28.54 -24.03 -3.43
N ASP A 486 -28.33 -22.72 -3.25
CA ASP A 486 -28.54 -21.75 -4.30
C ASP A 486 -27.31 -21.70 -5.24
N ASN A 487 -27.57 -21.58 -6.54
CA ASN A 487 -26.53 -21.39 -7.52
C ASN A 487 -25.91 -19.99 -7.40
N VAL A 488 -24.62 -19.91 -7.09
CA VAL A 488 -23.85 -18.66 -6.94
C VAL A 488 -23.10 -18.27 -8.21
N ARG A 489 -23.02 -19.18 -9.20
CA ARG A 489 -22.44 -18.92 -10.52
C ARG A 489 -23.54 -18.54 -11.50
N LYS A 490 -24.08 -17.34 -11.31
CA LYS A 490 -25.17 -16.81 -12.14
C LYS A 490 -24.59 -15.89 -13.20
N THR A 491 -25.18 -15.92 -14.41
CA THR A 491 -24.95 -14.88 -15.40
C THR A 491 -25.60 -13.58 -14.91
N THR A 492 -24.88 -12.48 -15.09
CA THR A 492 -25.43 -11.13 -14.86
C THR A 492 -26.38 -10.74 -15.98
N ASN A 493 -27.13 -9.65 -15.81
CA ASN A 493 -28.05 -9.12 -16.82
C ASN A 493 -27.34 -8.87 -18.16
N GLU A 494 -26.10 -8.40 -18.13
CA GLU A 494 -25.28 -8.20 -19.33
C GLU A 494 -24.99 -9.51 -20.07
N GLY A 495 -24.71 -10.58 -19.32
CA GLY A 495 -24.55 -11.93 -19.90
C GLY A 495 -25.82 -12.45 -20.54
N ILE A 496 -26.97 -12.24 -19.91
CA ILE A 496 -28.28 -12.61 -20.45
C ILE A 496 -28.59 -11.79 -21.72
N GLN A 497 -28.33 -10.49 -21.67
CA GLN A 497 -28.51 -9.61 -22.83
C GLN A 497 -27.60 -10.00 -24.00
N THR A 498 -26.35 -10.36 -23.72
CA THR A 498 -25.41 -10.84 -24.73
C THR A 498 -25.92 -12.14 -25.38
N ILE A 499 -26.37 -13.11 -24.59
CA ILE A 499 -26.95 -14.37 -25.08
C ILE A 499 -28.18 -14.06 -25.94
N TYR A 500 -29.07 -13.17 -25.47
CA TYR A 500 -30.24 -12.75 -26.22
C TYR A 500 -29.86 -12.13 -27.56
N MET A 501 -28.86 -11.23 -27.61
CA MET A 501 -28.40 -10.61 -28.86
C MET A 501 -27.78 -11.60 -29.81
N LEU A 502 -27.06 -12.61 -29.31
CA LEU A 502 -26.48 -13.67 -30.14
C LEU A 502 -27.54 -14.61 -30.72
N THR A 503 -28.73 -14.71 -30.11
CA THR A 503 -29.84 -15.56 -30.62
C THR A 503 -30.78 -14.81 -31.54
N ARG A 504 -30.66 -13.47 -31.68
CA ARG A 504 -31.42 -12.73 -32.68
C ARG A 504 -30.83 -12.98 -34.06
N PHE A 505 -31.65 -13.50 -34.95
CA PHE A 505 -31.33 -13.48 -36.38
C PHE A 505 -31.29 -12.02 -36.83
N ALA A 506 -30.25 -11.63 -37.53
CA ALA A 506 -30.27 -10.39 -38.26
C ALA A 506 -31.42 -10.51 -39.26
N GLU A 507 -32.45 -9.72 -39.08
CA GLU A 507 -33.38 -9.46 -40.20
C GLU A 507 -32.57 -8.66 -41.24
N GLU A 508 -32.38 -9.24 -42.42
CA GLU A 508 -31.75 -8.60 -43.56
C GLU A 508 -32.49 -7.32 -43.97
#